data_23b7de194a8c7d42910447fa482f8cb2
#
_entry.id   23b7de194a8c7d42910447fa482f8cb2
#
_cell.length_a   1.000
_cell.length_b   1.000
_cell.length_c   1.000
_cell.angle_alpha   90.00
_cell.angle_beta   90.00
_cell.angle_gamma   90.00
#
_symmetry.space_group_name_H-M   'P 1'
#
loop_
_entity.id
_entity.type
_entity.pdbx_description
1 polymer ?
#
loop_
_entity_poly.entity_id
_entity_poly.type
_entity_poly.pdbx_seq_one_letter_code
_entity_poly.pdbx_strand_id
1 'polypeptide(L)'
;MNNLKERALEYHLGGKLATAIKTPMKEYESLSLAYSPGVAYPCEEIARDADLAYKYTSKGNLVAVISDGSAVLGLGNIGGIAGKPVMEGKACLFKKFAGVDAYDIELSTQDTEEIIAAVKAIAPSFGGINLEDIAAPKCFEIETRLQDLGIPVMHDDQHGTAIISAAGLINACDLIGKKLEDLKVVVCGAGAAGIASAKIYKTLGVNKIFLVDSKGVCNTKRTDLNEHKLEFVRECDEDTLAEVIKGADVFLGLSKAGALSEEMLKTMAKDPIVFALANPDPEILPELAKKVRPDVIIATGRSDYDNQINNVLGFPYIFRGALDVRARKISMAMKIAAVRALSELGRLEVSEKTKKLYGKDLKYGKDLIIPKPFDDRVKAYVSTAVAKAAVDEGIALVKDFDEKAYFERLLNEGN
;
A
#
# COMPACT_ATOMS: atom_id res chain seq x y z
N MET A 1 4.37 -25.13 20.58
CA MET A 1 4.18 -24.19 19.46
C MET A 1 3.27 -24.86 18.46
N ASN A 2 1.99 -24.52 18.46
CA ASN A 2 1.11 -25.03 17.40
C ASN A 2 1.67 -24.56 16.05
N ASN A 3 1.95 -25.52 15.21
CA ASN A 3 2.58 -25.36 13.93
C ASN A 3 1.83 -24.34 13.06
N LEU A 4 2.33 -23.08 13.00
CA LEU A 4 1.72 -22.03 12.17
C LEU A 4 1.53 -22.48 10.72
N LYS A 5 2.48 -23.30 10.22
CA LYS A 5 2.41 -23.87 8.88
C LYS A 5 1.16 -24.73 8.68
N GLU A 6 0.86 -25.65 9.61
CA GLU A 6 -0.33 -26.53 9.51
C GLU A 6 -1.63 -25.72 9.55
N ARG A 7 -1.72 -24.79 10.49
CA ARG A 7 -2.88 -23.89 10.59
C ARG A 7 -3.07 -23.02 9.36
N ALA A 8 -1.98 -22.51 8.77
CA ALA A 8 -2.04 -21.73 7.55
C ALA A 8 -2.51 -22.59 6.37
N LEU A 9 -1.99 -23.80 6.21
CA LEU A 9 -2.44 -24.71 5.16
C LEU A 9 -3.93 -25.06 5.31
N GLU A 10 -4.37 -25.39 6.53
CA GLU A 10 -5.78 -25.66 6.82
C GLU A 10 -6.67 -24.45 6.50
N TYR A 11 -6.25 -23.23 6.87
CA TYR A 11 -6.99 -21.99 6.60
C TYR A 11 -7.19 -21.72 5.10
N HIS A 12 -6.30 -22.22 4.24
CA HIS A 12 -6.34 -22.02 2.79
C HIS A 12 -7.07 -23.14 2.03
N LEU A 13 -7.56 -24.20 2.70
CA LEU A 13 -8.28 -25.27 2.04
C LEU A 13 -9.55 -24.76 1.36
N GLY A 14 -9.66 -24.97 0.05
CA GLY A 14 -10.80 -24.54 -0.76
C GLY A 14 -10.77 -23.05 -1.19
N GLY A 15 -9.67 -22.34 -0.89
CA GLY A 15 -9.54 -20.91 -1.19
C GLY A 15 -10.22 -20.01 -0.16
N LYS A 16 -10.08 -18.70 -0.34
CA LYS A 16 -10.61 -17.67 0.60
C LYS A 16 -11.72 -16.82 0.00
N LEU A 17 -11.94 -16.91 -1.30
CA LEU A 17 -12.93 -16.12 -2.01
C LEU A 17 -14.12 -16.98 -2.43
N ALA A 18 -15.29 -16.34 -2.43
CA ALA A 18 -16.51 -16.89 -3.00
C ALA A 18 -17.29 -15.76 -3.69
N THR A 19 -18.09 -16.12 -4.69
CA THR A 19 -19.04 -15.19 -5.30
C THR A 19 -20.36 -15.21 -4.57
N ALA A 20 -21.01 -14.04 -4.47
CA ALA A 20 -22.31 -13.90 -3.88
C ALA A 20 -23.26 -13.12 -4.79
N ILE A 21 -24.51 -13.53 -4.81
CA ILE A 21 -25.58 -12.84 -5.56
C ILE A 21 -26.07 -11.69 -4.68
N LYS A 22 -25.93 -10.44 -5.16
CA LYS A 22 -26.40 -9.24 -4.45
C LYS A 22 -27.90 -9.02 -4.60
N THR A 23 -28.45 -9.37 -5.77
CA THR A 23 -29.85 -9.17 -6.10
C THR A 23 -30.66 -10.43 -5.75
N PRO A 24 -31.79 -10.35 -5.08
CA PRO A 24 -32.62 -11.52 -4.81
C PRO A 24 -33.06 -12.21 -6.11
N MET A 25 -32.89 -13.54 -6.18
CA MET A 25 -33.37 -14.38 -7.28
C MET A 25 -34.29 -15.49 -6.72
N LYS A 26 -35.45 -15.09 -6.15
CA LYS A 26 -36.34 -15.99 -5.44
C LYS A 26 -37.58 -16.37 -6.25
N GLU A 27 -37.92 -15.60 -7.28
CA GLU A 27 -39.17 -15.73 -8.02
C GLU A 27 -38.91 -15.81 -9.52
N TYR A 28 -39.86 -16.36 -10.27
CA TYR A 28 -39.76 -16.48 -11.74
C TYR A 28 -39.52 -15.12 -12.42
N GLU A 29 -40.18 -14.06 -11.92
CA GLU A 29 -39.98 -12.70 -12.42
C GLU A 29 -38.54 -12.24 -12.27
N SER A 30 -37.85 -12.60 -11.16
CA SER A 30 -36.44 -12.27 -10.93
C SER A 30 -35.53 -12.79 -12.03
N LEU A 31 -35.82 -13.99 -12.58
CA LEU A 31 -35.08 -14.57 -13.69
C LEU A 31 -35.23 -13.74 -14.96
N SER A 32 -36.46 -13.29 -15.24
CA SER A 32 -36.75 -12.46 -16.42
C SER A 32 -36.07 -11.08 -16.32
N LEU A 33 -35.96 -10.51 -15.13
CA LEU A 33 -35.29 -9.23 -14.89
C LEU A 33 -33.76 -9.37 -14.92
N ALA A 34 -33.23 -10.44 -14.31
CA ALA A 34 -31.78 -10.64 -14.17
C ALA A 34 -31.12 -11.14 -15.44
N TYR A 35 -31.88 -11.81 -16.33
CA TYR A 35 -31.33 -12.38 -17.56
C TYR A 35 -32.25 -12.06 -18.75
N SER A 36 -32.89 -13.05 -19.38
CA SER A 36 -33.67 -12.81 -20.57
C SER A 36 -35.18 -12.70 -20.24
N PRO A 37 -35.88 -11.66 -20.77
CA PRO A 37 -35.45 -10.59 -21.70
C PRO A 37 -34.94 -9.32 -21.04
N GLY A 38 -35.14 -9.14 -19.73
CA GLY A 38 -34.95 -7.87 -19.02
C GLY A 38 -33.53 -7.30 -19.09
N VAL A 39 -32.50 -8.16 -19.14
CA VAL A 39 -31.07 -7.76 -19.23
C VAL A 39 -30.75 -6.92 -20.47
N ALA A 40 -31.57 -7.00 -21.52
CA ALA A 40 -31.37 -6.20 -22.74
C ALA A 40 -31.44 -4.69 -22.45
N TYR A 41 -32.32 -4.26 -21.55
CA TYR A 41 -32.50 -2.84 -21.26
C TYR A 41 -31.25 -2.17 -20.68
N PRO A 42 -30.63 -2.66 -19.60
CA PRO A 42 -29.38 -2.07 -19.13
C PRO A 42 -28.25 -2.18 -20.16
N CYS A 43 -28.20 -3.22 -21.00
CA CYS A 43 -27.24 -3.31 -22.10
C CYS A 43 -27.42 -2.19 -23.12
N GLU A 44 -28.66 -1.90 -23.54
CA GLU A 44 -28.96 -0.80 -24.44
C GLU A 44 -28.60 0.56 -23.86
N GLU A 45 -28.88 0.80 -22.58
CA GLU A 45 -28.52 2.03 -21.90
C GLU A 45 -26.99 2.21 -21.82
N ILE A 46 -26.26 1.16 -21.46
CA ILE A 46 -24.78 1.18 -21.42
C ILE A 46 -24.19 1.36 -22.83
N ALA A 47 -24.81 0.80 -23.85
CA ALA A 47 -24.37 0.99 -25.24
C ALA A 47 -24.53 2.45 -25.72
N ARG A 48 -25.53 3.19 -25.18
CA ARG A 48 -25.73 4.61 -25.46
C ARG A 48 -24.80 5.50 -24.64
N ASP A 49 -24.53 5.11 -23.38
CA ASP A 49 -23.67 5.83 -22.44
C ASP A 49 -22.89 4.81 -21.59
N ALA A 50 -21.62 4.63 -21.94
CA ALA A 50 -20.72 3.67 -21.26
C ALA A 50 -20.56 3.95 -19.75
N ASP A 51 -20.77 5.18 -19.30
CA ASP A 51 -20.71 5.56 -17.88
C ASP A 51 -21.80 4.88 -17.04
N LEU A 52 -22.91 4.49 -17.66
CA LEU A 52 -23.96 3.74 -16.98
C LEU A 52 -23.56 2.34 -16.56
N ALA A 53 -22.42 1.80 -17.05
CA ALA A 53 -21.84 0.57 -16.53
C ALA A 53 -21.53 0.67 -15.02
N TYR A 54 -21.16 1.85 -14.52
CA TYR A 54 -20.93 2.08 -13.08
C TYR A 54 -22.23 2.02 -12.26
N LYS A 55 -23.36 2.27 -12.88
CA LYS A 55 -24.70 2.24 -12.24
C LYS A 55 -25.33 0.85 -12.30
N TYR A 56 -25.26 0.19 -13.45
CA TYR A 56 -26.01 -1.03 -13.73
C TYR A 56 -25.20 -2.31 -13.59
N THR A 57 -23.89 -2.24 -13.30
CA THR A 57 -23.02 -3.40 -13.09
C THR A 57 -22.21 -3.29 -11.79
N SER A 58 -21.45 -4.32 -11.48
CA SER A 58 -20.53 -4.31 -10.33
C SER A 58 -19.27 -3.45 -10.55
N LYS A 59 -19.05 -2.94 -11.78
CA LYS A 59 -17.84 -2.20 -12.16
C LYS A 59 -17.44 -1.10 -11.17
N GLY A 60 -18.40 -0.34 -10.68
CA GLY A 60 -18.14 0.79 -9.78
C GLY A 60 -17.53 0.41 -8.42
N ASN A 61 -17.63 -0.86 -8.02
CA ASN A 61 -17.09 -1.35 -6.74
C ASN A 61 -16.15 -2.54 -6.91
N LEU A 62 -15.59 -2.78 -8.10
CA LEU A 62 -14.80 -3.96 -8.40
C LEU A 62 -13.38 -3.59 -8.81
N VAL A 63 -12.38 -4.18 -8.14
CA VAL A 63 -10.95 -4.03 -8.41
C VAL A 63 -10.38 -5.36 -8.93
N ALA A 64 -9.51 -5.30 -9.95
CA ALA A 64 -8.66 -6.43 -10.29
C ALA A 64 -7.37 -6.37 -9.47
N VAL A 65 -7.00 -7.46 -8.82
CA VAL A 65 -5.67 -7.68 -8.22
C VAL A 65 -4.87 -8.50 -9.21
N ILE A 66 -3.90 -7.89 -9.88
CA ILE A 66 -3.18 -8.51 -11.00
C ILE A 66 -1.73 -8.77 -10.61
N SER A 67 -1.28 -10.00 -10.82
CA SER A 67 0.08 -10.43 -10.53
C SER A 67 0.62 -11.34 -11.64
N ASP A 68 1.94 -11.26 -11.88
CA ASP A 68 2.68 -12.25 -12.64
C ASP A 68 3.52 -13.18 -11.74
N GLY A 69 3.47 -12.95 -10.42
CA GLY A 69 4.18 -13.73 -9.42
C GLY A 69 5.69 -13.63 -9.46
N SER A 70 6.24 -12.57 -10.05
CA SER A 70 7.70 -12.42 -10.21
C SER A 70 8.42 -11.86 -8.98
N ALA A 71 7.67 -11.37 -7.97
CA ALA A 71 8.25 -10.80 -6.74
C ALA A 71 7.39 -11.08 -5.50
N VAL A 72 6.96 -12.33 -5.32
CA VAL A 72 6.02 -12.72 -4.26
C VAL A 72 6.67 -12.67 -2.89
N LEU A 73 6.28 -11.70 -2.05
CA LEU A 73 6.77 -11.52 -0.66
C LEU A 73 8.30 -11.77 -0.53
N GLY A 74 8.73 -12.56 0.46
CA GLY A 74 10.13 -13.00 0.60
C GLY A 74 10.51 -14.24 -0.24
N LEU A 75 9.60 -14.75 -1.08
CA LEU A 75 9.79 -15.97 -1.86
C LEU A 75 10.40 -15.69 -3.25
N GLY A 76 10.34 -14.45 -3.74
CA GLY A 76 10.85 -14.06 -5.04
C GLY A 76 9.96 -14.50 -6.20
N ASN A 77 10.57 -14.88 -7.33
CA ASN A 77 9.84 -15.32 -8.52
C ASN A 77 9.38 -16.77 -8.38
N ILE A 78 8.12 -16.96 -8.00
CA ILE A 78 7.48 -18.29 -7.92
C ILE A 78 6.37 -18.49 -8.96
N GLY A 79 6.10 -17.45 -9.78
CA GLY A 79 5.09 -17.48 -10.82
C GLY A 79 3.67 -17.23 -10.30
N GLY A 80 2.77 -16.84 -11.20
CA GLY A 80 1.41 -16.41 -10.87
C GLY A 80 0.63 -17.44 -10.07
N ILE A 81 0.56 -18.70 -10.53
CA ILE A 81 -0.25 -19.73 -9.87
C ILE A 81 0.20 -20.02 -8.42
N ALA A 82 1.50 -19.98 -8.13
CA ALA A 82 2.00 -20.17 -6.78
C ALA A 82 1.78 -18.93 -5.91
N GLY A 83 1.66 -17.73 -6.51
CA GLY A 83 1.30 -16.48 -5.86
C GLY A 83 -0.19 -16.34 -5.51
N LYS A 84 -1.08 -17.17 -6.12
CA LYS A 84 -2.53 -17.05 -5.94
C LYS A 84 -3.01 -16.96 -4.50
N PRO A 85 -2.50 -17.74 -3.53
CA PRO A 85 -2.92 -17.58 -2.14
C PRO A 85 -2.68 -16.19 -1.56
N VAL A 86 -1.66 -15.48 -2.02
CA VAL A 86 -1.38 -14.08 -1.62
C VAL A 86 -2.42 -13.14 -2.25
N MET A 87 -2.71 -13.31 -3.54
CA MET A 87 -3.66 -12.48 -4.29
C MET A 87 -5.09 -12.64 -3.78
N GLU A 88 -5.53 -13.86 -3.48
CA GLU A 88 -6.80 -14.07 -2.75
C GLU A 88 -6.81 -13.37 -1.38
N GLY A 89 -5.68 -13.41 -0.67
CA GLY A 89 -5.51 -12.65 0.57
C GLY A 89 -5.71 -11.16 0.37
N LYS A 90 -5.09 -10.60 -0.66
CA LYS A 90 -5.24 -9.19 -1.02
C LYS A 90 -6.70 -8.83 -1.32
N ALA A 91 -7.40 -9.66 -2.09
CA ALA A 91 -8.83 -9.46 -2.40
C ALA A 91 -9.70 -9.52 -1.13
N CYS A 92 -9.41 -10.44 -0.20
CA CYS A 92 -10.08 -10.48 1.11
C CYS A 92 -9.87 -9.18 1.91
N LEU A 93 -8.67 -8.61 1.88
CA LEU A 93 -8.36 -7.35 2.58
C LEU A 93 -9.13 -6.17 1.97
N PHE A 94 -9.23 -6.07 0.64
CA PHE A 94 -10.09 -5.09 -0.05
C PHE A 94 -11.53 -5.17 0.46
N LYS A 95 -12.09 -6.38 0.48
CA LYS A 95 -13.46 -6.60 0.93
C LYS A 95 -13.66 -6.29 2.39
N LYS A 96 -12.78 -6.83 3.26
CA LYS A 96 -12.90 -6.71 4.71
C LYS A 96 -12.79 -5.26 5.18
N PHE A 97 -11.80 -4.52 4.68
CA PHE A 97 -11.47 -3.22 5.21
C PHE A 97 -12.17 -2.06 4.50
N ALA A 98 -12.40 -2.18 3.21
CA ALA A 98 -12.99 -1.09 2.43
C ALA A 98 -14.35 -1.40 1.80
N GLY A 99 -14.87 -2.63 1.94
CA GLY A 99 -16.10 -3.05 1.26
C GLY A 99 -15.98 -3.12 -0.25
N VAL A 100 -14.75 -3.07 -0.79
CA VAL A 100 -14.45 -3.17 -2.22
C VAL A 100 -14.44 -4.63 -2.62
N ASP A 101 -15.19 -4.98 -3.65
CA ASP A 101 -15.13 -6.30 -4.27
C ASP A 101 -13.84 -6.41 -5.09
N ALA A 102 -13.15 -7.54 -5.04
CA ALA A 102 -11.92 -7.73 -5.79
C ALA A 102 -11.83 -9.14 -6.34
N TYR A 103 -11.32 -9.25 -7.58
CA TYR A 103 -10.93 -10.52 -8.20
C TYR A 103 -9.42 -10.55 -8.39
N ASP A 104 -8.81 -11.65 -7.99
CA ASP A 104 -7.41 -11.93 -8.26
C ASP A 104 -7.25 -12.56 -9.65
N ILE A 105 -6.24 -12.07 -10.38
CA ILE A 105 -5.95 -12.48 -11.76
C ILE A 105 -4.45 -12.73 -11.86
N GLU A 106 -4.10 -14.00 -11.92
CA GLU A 106 -2.72 -14.45 -12.05
C GLU A 106 -2.39 -14.63 -13.53
N LEU A 107 -1.40 -13.89 -14.02
CA LEU A 107 -0.94 -13.96 -15.38
C LEU A 107 0.07 -15.09 -15.55
N SER A 108 -0.01 -15.82 -16.67
CA SER A 108 0.95 -16.87 -17.03
C SER A 108 2.21 -16.32 -17.70
N THR A 109 2.23 -15.03 -18.03
CA THR A 109 3.34 -14.34 -18.67
C THR A 109 4.03 -13.40 -17.68
N GLN A 110 5.34 -13.18 -17.89
CA GLN A 110 6.15 -12.18 -17.21
C GLN A 110 6.72 -11.13 -18.19
N ASP A 111 6.30 -11.18 -19.45
CA ASP A 111 6.66 -10.19 -20.45
C ASP A 111 5.87 -8.88 -20.24
N THR A 112 6.57 -7.76 -20.32
CA THR A 112 5.99 -6.44 -20.06
C THR A 112 4.86 -6.08 -21.03
N GLU A 113 5.05 -6.36 -22.33
CA GLU A 113 4.06 -6.01 -23.35
C GLU A 113 2.81 -6.89 -23.25
N GLU A 114 2.99 -8.17 -22.98
CA GLU A 114 1.87 -9.11 -22.80
C GLU A 114 1.08 -8.78 -21.53
N ILE A 115 1.75 -8.42 -20.41
CA ILE A 115 1.08 -7.96 -19.18
C ILE A 115 0.24 -6.73 -19.47
N ILE A 116 0.81 -5.70 -20.11
CA ILE A 116 0.10 -4.46 -20.43
C ILE A 116 -1.08 -4.74 -21.35
N ALA A 117 -0.92 -5.57 -22.37
CA ALA A 117 -1.99 -5.95 -23.30
C ALA A 117 -3.13 -6.68 -22.56
N ALA A 118 -2.80 -7.65 -21.71
CA ALA A 118 -3.77 -8.40 -20.90
C ALA A 118 -4.56 -7.46 -19.99
N VAL A 119 -3.87 -6.58 -19.25
CA VAL A 119 -4.51 -5.63 -18.33
C VAL A 119 -5.45 -4.69 -19.09
N LYS A 120 -5.02 -4.13 -20.23
CA LYS A 120 -5.86 -3.27 -21.08
C LYS A 120 -7.09 -3.99 -21.58
N ALA A 121 -6.97 -5.27 -21.95
CA ALA A 121 -8.08 -6.06 -22.48
C ALA A 121 -9.17 -6.32 -21.43
N ILE A 122 -8.82 -6.52 -20.15
CA ILE A 122 -9.78 -6.79 -19.07
C ILE A 122 -10.26 -5.54 -18.33
N ALA A 123 -9.59 -4.41 -18.48
CA ALA A 123 -9.89 -3.15 -17.78
C ALA A 123 -11.37 -2.70 -17.89
N PRO A 124 -12.10 -2.92 -18.99
CA PRO A 124 -13.53 -2.56 -19.08
C PRO A 124 -14.40 -3.17 -17.97
N SER A 125 -14.02 -4.33 -17.41
CA SER A 125 -14.79 -5.01 -16.35
C SER A 125 -14.60 -4.39 -14.97
N PHE A 126 -13.57 -3.58 -14.76
CA PHE A 126 -13.14 -3.12 -13.45
C PHE A 126 -13.26 -1.60 -13.28
N GLY A 127 -13.53 -1.18 -12.03
CA GLY A 127 -13.46 0.23 -11.64
C GLY A 127 -12.06 0.67 -11.24
N GLY A 128 -11.15 -0.26 -10.96
CA GLY A 128 -9.75 0.01 -10.63
C GLY A 128 -8.88 -1.24 -10.76
N ILE A 129 -7.56 -1.04 -10.79
CA ILE A 129 -6.56 -2.10 -10.94
C ILE A 129 -5.47 -1.95 -9.89
N ASN A 130 -5.30 -2.96 -9.06
CA ASN A 130 -4.17 -3.12 -8.16
C ASN A 130 -3.16 -4.09 -8.79
N LEU A 131 -1.99 -3.58 -9.10
CA LEU A 131 -0.85 -4.41 -9.50
C LEU A 131 -0.14 -4.91 -8.24
N GLU A 132 0.23 -6.18 -8.21
CA GLU A 132 0.80 -6.82 -7.02
C GLU A 132 1.92 -7.80 -7.39
N ASP A 133 2.97 -7.83 -6.59
CA ASP A 133 4.07 -8.81 -6.70
C ASP A 133 4.73 -8.87 -8.10
N ILE A 134 4.79 -7.75 -8.81
CA ILE A 134 5.47 -7.58 -10.10
C ILE A 134 6.86 -6.99 -9.85
N ALA A 135 7.91 -7.69 -10.27
CA ALA A 135 9.29 -7.32 -10.00
C ALA A 135 9.73 -6.00 -10.65
N ALA A 136 10.57 -5.24 -9.93
CA ALA A 136 11.30 -4.13 -10.54
C ALA A 136 12.41 -4.66 -11.48
N PRO A 137 12.76 -3.94 -12.56
CA PRO A 137 12.28 -2.60 -12.92
C PRO A 137 10.98 -2.56 -13.74
N LYS A 138 10.50 -3.71 -14.28
CA LYS A 138 9.34 -3.74 -15.18
C LYS A 138 8.05 -3.19 -14.58
N CYS A 139 7.86 -3.33 -13.25
CA CYS A 139 6.68 -2.81 -12.57
C CYS A 139 6.50 -1.29 -12.73
N PHE A 140 7.59 -0.54 -12.84
CA PHE A 140 7.53 0.92 -13.06
C PHE A 140 6.97 1.26 -14.44
N GLU A 141 7.46 0.57 -15.47
CA GLU A 141 6.99 0.75 -16.84
C GLU A 141 5.52 0.31 -16.99
N ILE A 142 5.17 -0.86 -16.46
CA ILE A 142 3.82 -1.40 -16.51
C ILE A 142 2.83 -0.42 -15.86
N GLU A 143 3.11 0.03 -14.63
CA GLU A 143 2.23 0.98 -13.94
C GLU A 143 2.10 2.29 -14.72
N THR A 144 3.21 2.84 -15.21
CA THR A 144 3.21 4.11 -15.97
C THR A 144 2.37 4.02 -17.23
N ARG A 145 2.52 2.94 -18.00
CA ARG A 145 1.81 2.74 -19.29
C ARG A 145 0.33 2.37 -19.13
N LEU A 146 -0.09 2.03 -17.92
CA LEU A 146 -1.50 1.75 -17.59
C LEU A 146 -2.25 2.96 -17.00
N GLN A 147 -1.57 4.09 -16.74
CA GLN A 147 -2.23 5.30 -16.21
C GLN A 147 -3.26 5.91 -17.17
N ASP A 148 -3.20 5.59 -18.47
CA ASP A 148 -4.10 6.11 -19.50
C ASP A 148 -5.44 5.36 -19.59
N LEU A 149 -5.67 4.34 -18.74
CA LEU A 149 -6.91 3.56 -18.73
C LEU A 149 -8.16 4.35 -18.29
N GLY A 150 -7.96 5.53 -17.71
CA GLY A 150 -9.07 6.36 -17.22
C GLY A 150 -9.77 5.80 -15.97
N ILE A 151 -9.17 4.82 -15.31
CA ILE A 151 -9.55 4.24 -14.02
C ILE A 151 -8.35 4.23 -13.07
N PRO A 152 -8.55 4.18 -11.74
CA PRO A 152 -7.46 4.05 -10.78
C PRO A 152 -6.56 2.84 -11.04
N VAL A 153 -5.26 3.06 -11.22
CA VAL A 153 -4.23 2.00 -11.30
C VAL A 153 -3.16 2.32 -10.27
N MET A 154 -2.77 1.33 -9.47
CA MET A 154 -1.70 1.47 -8.48
C MET A 154 -0.99 0.13 -8.29
N HIS A 155 0.34 0.18 -8.20
CA HIS A 155 1.17 -0.96 -7.78
C HIS A 155 1.40 -0.86 -6.27
N ASP A 156 0.80 -1.76 -5.48
CA ASP A 156 0.81 -1.62 -4.02
C ASP A 156 2.21 -1.79 -3.41
N ASP A 157 3.03 -2.70 -3.94
CA ASP A 157 4.41 -2.88 -3.44
C ASP A 157 5.29 -1.66 -3.64
N GLN A 158 4.99 -0.82 -4.65
CA GLN A 158 5.66 0.47 -4.79
C GLN A 158 5.13 1.47 -3.77
N HIS A 159 3.81 1.65 -3.73
CA HIS A 159 3.20 2.82 -3.09
C HIS A 159 2.67 2.56 -1.69
N GLY A 160 2.23 1.33 -1.38
CA GLY A 160 1.68 1.01 -0.06
C GLY A 160 2.71 1.27 1.04
N THR A 161 3.85 0.60 0.98
CA THR A 161 4.94 0.78 1.95
C THR A 161 5.42 2.23 2.03
N ALA A 162 5.51 2.92 0.88
CA ALA A 162 5.92 4.32 0.83
C ALA A 162 4.95 5.24 1.58
N ILE A 163 3.65 5.05 1.39
CA ILE A 163 2.61 5.85 2.04
C ILE A 163 2.61 5.60 3.55
N ILE A 164 2.61 4.32 3.95
CA ILE A 164 2.49 3.97 5.36
C ILE A 164 3.74 4.35 6.14
N SER A 165 4.93 4.09 5.58
CA SER A 165 6.20 4.50 6.22
C SER A 165 6.32 6.03 6.32
N ALA A 166 5.84 6.78 5.32
CA ALA A 166 5.83 8.23 5.37
C ALA A 166 4.93 8.79 6.48
N ALA A 167 3.74 8.19 6.69
CA ALA A 167 2.86 8.56 7.79
C ALA A 167 3.53 8.29 9.16
N GLY A 168 4.15 7.12 9.31
CA GLY A 168 4.94 6.77 10.49
C GLY A 168 6.12 7.72 10.70
N LEU A 169 6.80 8.13 9.62
CA LEU A 169 7.93 9.06 9.69
C LEU A 169 7.50 10.44 10.21
N ILE A 170 6.39 11.00 9.69
CA ILE A 170 5.85 12.28 10.17
C ILE A 170 5.59 12.21 11.68
N ASN A 171 4.94 11.15 12.15
CA ASN A 171 4.60 10.99 13.56
C ASN A 171 5.83 10.71 14.44
N ALA A 172 6.80 9.94 13.95
CA ALA A 172 8.06 9.73 14.66
C ALA A 172 8.85 11.05 14.81
N CYS A 173 8.89 11.87 13.76
CA CYS A 173 9.53 13.19 13.80
C CYS A 173 8.85 14.14 14.81
N ASP A 174 7.50 14.13 14.84
CA ASP A 174 6.73 14.91 15.83
C ASP A 174 7.12 14.54 17.27
N LEU A 175 7.22 13.25 17.57
CA LEU A 175 7.59 12.75 18.90
C LEU A 175 8.99 13.14 19.37
N ILE A 176 9.95 13.30 18.45
CA ILE A 176 11.34 13.59 18.77
C ILE A 176 11.75 15.04 18.45
N GLY A 177 10.81 15.84 17.93
CA GLY A 177 11.03 17.26 17.62
C GLY A 177 11.97 17.50 16.44
N LYS A 178 12.08 16.56 15.49
CA LYS A 178 12.87 16.72 14.26
C LYS A 178 12.00 17.18 13.09
N LYS A 179 12.56 18.00 12.21
CA LYS A 179 11.89 18.43 10.99
C LYS A 179 12.28 17.51 9.84
N LEU A 180 11.33 17.22 8.92
CA LEU A 180 11.57 16.36 7.76
C LEU A 180 12.72 16.88 6.87
N GLU A 181 12.83 18.20 6.72
CA GLU A 181 13.84 18.87 5.88
C GLU A 181 15.28 18.68 6.37
N ASP A 182 15.46 18.42 7.67
CA ASP A 182 16.77 18.28 8.32
C ASP A 182 17.25 16.82 8.37
N LEU A 183 16.38 15.85 8.07
CA LEU A 183 16.68 14.43 8.21
C LEU A 183 17.73 13.96 7.21
N LYS A 184 18.67 13.13 7.70
CA LYS A 184 19.47 12.21 6.89
C LYS A 184 18.77 10.85 6.87
N VAL A 185 18.23 10.47 5.71
CA VAL A 185 17.50 9.21 5.50
C VAL A 185 18.35 8.24 4.69
N VAL A 186 18.49 7.03 5.18
CA VAL A 186 19.13 5.92 4.46
C VAL A 186 18.08 4.86 4.13
N VAL A 187 17.86 4.60 2.86
CA VAL A 187 16.94 3.58 2.34
C VAL A 187 17.77 2.39 1.89
N CYS A 188 17.69 1.29 2.60
CA CYS A 188 18.38 0.03 2.32
C CYS A 188 17.44 -0.92 1.58
N GLY A 189 17.65 -1.03 0.27
CA GLY A 189 16.79 -1.73 -0.67
C GLY A 189 16.26 -0.78 -1.75
N ALA A 190 17.05 -0.54 -2.81
CA ALA A 190 16.70 0.35 -3.92
C ALA A 190 15.86 -0.38 -5.00
N GLY A 191 14.86 -1.14 -4.56
CA GLY A 191 13.82 -1.77 -5.38
C GLY A 191 12.57 -0.90 -5.51
N ALA A 192 11.44 -1.52 -5.88
CA ALA A 192 10.15 -0.85 -6.10
C ALA A 192 9.72 0.01 -4.90
N ALA A 193 9.62 -0.59 -3.71
CA ALA A 193 9.22 0.10 -2.48
C ALA A 193 10.23 1.19 -2.06
N GLY A 194 11.54 0.92 -2.18
CA GLY A 194 12.57 1.87 -1.76
C GLY A 194 12.58 3.15 -2.61
N ILE A 195 12.47 3.02 -3.91
CA ILE A 195 12.40 4.15 -4.84
C ILE A 195 11.11 4.95 -4.62
N ALA A 196 9.97 4.26 -4.48
CA ALA A 196 8.70 4.93 -4.23
C ALA A 196 8.68 5.65 -2.86
N SER A 197 9.26 5.04 -1.82
CA SER A 197 9.40 5.68 -0.51
C SER A 197 10.27 6.93 -0.57
N ALA A 198 11.40 6.84 -1.25
CA ALA A 198 12.29 8.00 -1.46
C ALA A 198 11.57 9.14 -2.19
N LYS A 199 10.73 8.85 -3.20
CA LYS A 199 9.92 9.86 -3.91
C LYS A 199 8.89 10.53 -2.99
N ILE A 200 8.16 9.76 -2.20
CA ILE A 200 7.19 10.32 -1.24
C ILE A 200 7.92 11.14 -0.17
N TYR A 201 9.01 10.66 0.40
CA TYR A 201 9.77 11.41 1.40
C TYR A 201 10.32 12.72 0.85
N LYS A 202 10.84 12.71 -0.38
CA LYS A 202 11.28 13.92 -1.10
C LYS A 202 10.13 14.91 -1.30
N THR A 203 8.95 14.42 -1.69
CA THR A 203 7.74 15.24 -1.86
C THR A 203 7.28 15.86 -0.53
N LEU A 204 7.52 15.19 0.59
CA LEU A 204 7.23 15.71 1.94
C LEU A 204 8.29 16.69 2.46
N GLY A 205 9.39 16.90 1.73
CA GLY A 205 10.43 17.87 2.07
C GLY A 205 11.72 17.27 2.63
N VAL A 206 11.90 15.94 2.60
CA VAL A 206 13.17 15.32 3.00
C VAL A 206 14.23 15.60 1.94
N ASN A 207 15.31 16.31 2.31
CA ASN A 207 16.35 16.75 1.38
C ASN A 207 17.52 15.76 1.24
N LYS A 208 17.88 15.01 2.28
CA LYS A 208 19.05 14.13 2.31
C LYS A 208 18.61 12.65 2.34
N ILE A 209 18.39 12.07 1.16
CA ILE A 209 18.03 10.66 1.00
C ILE A 209 19.18 9.94 0.31
N PHE A 210 19.64 8.83 0.88
CA PHE A 210 20.65 7.94 0.32
C PHE A 210 20.03 6.59 0.03
N LEU A 211 20.09 6.12 -1.21
CA LEU A 211 19.69 4.78 -1.58
C LEU A 211 20.88 3.83 -1.50
N VAL A 212 20.64 2.65 -0.96
CA VAL A 212 21.62 1.55 -0.88
C VAL A 212 21.00 0.30 -1.51
N ASP A 213 21.70 -0.28 -2.48
CA ASP A 213 21.33 -1.56 -3.08
C ASP A 213 22.34 -2.66 -2.74
N SER A 214 22.23 -3.84 -3.37
CA SER A 214 23.11 -4.98 -3.12
C SER A 214 24.58 -4.73 -3.45
N LYS A 215 24.88 -3.66 -4.22
CA LYS A 215 26.25 -3.29 -4.60
C LYS A 215 26.79 -2.11 -3.77
N GLY A 216 25.97 -1.54 -2.87
CA GLY A 216 26.35 -0.43 -2.01
C GLY A 216 25.55 0.85 -2.26
N VAL A 217 26.11 1.99 -1.86
CA VAL A 217 25.46 3.30 -1.99
C VAL A 217 25.30 3.69 -3.46
N CYS A 218 24.11 4.19 -3.82
CA CYS A 218 23.85 4.74 -5.15
C CYS A 218 24.44 6.17 -5.24
N ASN A 219 25.75 6.25 -5.42
CA ASN A 219 26.50 7.51 -5.49
C ASN A 219 26.98 7.81 -6.92
N THR A 220 27.59 9.00 -7.13
CA THR A 220 28.07 9.46 -8.44
C THR A 220 29.22 8.65 -9.03
N LYS A 221 29.88 7.79 -8.23
CA LYS A 221 30.97 6.90 -8.69
C LYS A 221 30.42 5.69 -9.48
N ARG A 222 29.11 5.39 -9.36
CA ARG A 222 28.48 4.21 -9.98
C ARG A 222 27.94 4.52 -11.37
N THR A 223 28.20 3.60 -12.30
CA THR A 223 27.78 3.67 -13.71
C THR A 223 26.72 2.64 -14.09
N ASP A 224 26.31 1.80 -13.14
CA ASP A 224 25.39 0.66 -13.35
C ASP A 224 23.96 0.95 -12.85
N LEU A 225 23.64 2.21 -12.53
CA LEU A 225 22.36 2.62 -11.99
C LEU A 225 21.33 2.82 -13.10
N ASN A 226 20.11 2.30 -12.89
CA ASN A 226 18.98 2.58 -13.77
C ASN A 226 18.43 3.99 -13.54
N GLU A 227 17.58 4.47 -14.46
CA GLU A 227 16.99 5.82 -14.45
C GLU A 227 16.26 6.16 -13.14
N HIS A 228 15.56 5.19 -12.51
CA HIS A 228 14.82 5.41 -11.27
C HIS A 228 15.74 5.64 -10.07
N LYS A 229 16.93 5.02 -10.06
CA LYS A 229 17.96 5.24 -9.03
C LYS A 229 18.72 6.53 -9.26
N LEU A 230 18.92 6.93 -10.52
CA LEU A 230 19.65 8.16 -10.89
C LEU A 230 19.02 9.42 -10.27
N GLU A 231 17.71 9.43 -10.06
CA GLU A 231 17.00 10.55 -9.38
C GLU A 231 17.53 10.83 -7.96
N PHE A 232 18.10 9.82 -7.31
CA PHE A 232 18.55 9.86 -5.90
C PHE A 232 20.07 9.73 -5.76
N VAL A 233 20.81 9.74 -6.86
CA VAL A 233 22.28 9.73 -6.84
C VAL A 233 22.79 10.97 -6.14
N ARG A 234 23.75 10.78 -5.25
CA ARG A 234 24.42 11.87 -4.54
C ARG A 234 25.92 11.77 -4.68
N GLU A 235 26.57 12.92 -4.73
CA GLU A 235 28.01 13.01 -4.52
C GLU A 235 28.30 12.76 -3.04
N CYS A 236 28.99 11.66 -2.76
CA CYS A 236 29.42 11.28 -1.41
C CYS A 236 30.58 10.28 -1.47
N ASP A 237 31.37 10.22 -0.40
CA ASP A 237 32.52 9.33 -0.31
C ASP A 237 32.16 7.92 0.15
N GLU A 238 30.99 7.76 0.77
CA GLU A 238 30.51 6.51 1.31
C GLU A 238 30.10 5.54 0.18
N ASP A 239 30.61 4.31 0.24
CA ASP A 239 30.33 3.25 -0.72
C ASP A 239 29.47 2.13 -0.10
N THR A 240 29.44 2.00 1.24
CA THR A 240 28.75 0.94 1.95
C THR A 240 27.64 1.45 2.87
N LEU A 241 26.69 0.54 3.23
CA LEU A 241 25.67 0.86 4.24
C LEU A 241 26.29 1.26 5.57
N ALA A 242 27.34 0.57 6.01
CA ALA A 242 28.01 0.84 7.29
C ALA A 242 28.65 2.23 7.36
N GLU A 243 29.04 2.78 6.22
CA GLU A 243 29.58 4.15 6.14
C GLU A 243 28.47 5.18 6.10
N VAL A 244 27.49 5.02 5.21
CA VAL A 244 26.44 6.03 4.99
C VAL A 244 25.46 6.13 6.14
N ILE A 245 25.29 5.06 6.94
CA ILE A 245 24.37 5.05 8.09
C ILE A 245 24.85 5.93 9.26
N LYS A 246 26.15 6.21 9.32
CA LYS A 246 26.72 7.07 10.39
C LYS A 246 26.06 8.43 10.42
N GLY A 247 25.52 8.79 11.56
CA GLY A 247 24.80 10.04 11.76
C GLY A 247 23.47 10.12 11.00
N ALA A 248 22.93 9.02 10.47
CA ALA A 248 21.61 8.99 9.87
C ALA A 248 20.52 9.10 10.95
N ASP A 249 19.50 9.90 10.67
CA ASP A 249 18.32 10.02 11.51
C ASP A 249 17.33 8.89 11.29
N VAL A 250 17.23 8.41 10.04
CA VAL A 250 16.25 7.42 9.61
C VAL A 250 16.93 6.29 8.84
N PHE A 251 16.62 5.07 9.21
CA PHE A 251 16.88 3.87 8.43
C PHE A 251 15.54 3.30 7.94
N LEU A 252 15.37 3.18 6.63
CA LEU A 252 14.27 2.46 6.01
C LEU A 252 14.82 1.19 5.37
N GLY A 253 14.56 0.05 6.00
CA GLY A 253 14.95 -1.28 5.55
C GLY A 253 13.87 -1.92 4.70
N LEU A 254 14.24 -2.29 3.48
CA LEU A 254 13.39 -2.92 2.46
C LEU A 254 14.22 -3.97 1.71
N SER A 255 15.10 -4.69 2.42
CA SER A 255 16.11 -5.54 1.80
C SER A 255 16.06 -6.98 2.31
N LYS A 256 16.81 -7.29 3.34
CA LYS A 256 16.94 -8.66 3.87
C LYS A 256 17.17 -8.64 5.38
N ALA A 257 16.84 -9.75 6.02
CA ALA A 257 17.08 -9.98 7.44
C ALA A 257 18.52 -9.66 7.84
N GLY A 258 18.70 -8.99 8.99
CA GLY A 258 20.02 -8.74 9.59
C GLY A 258 20.86 -7.69 8.85
N ALA A 259 20.30 -6.93 7.91
CA ALA A 259 21.06 -5.93 7.15
C ALA A 259 21.53 -4.74 8.02
N LEU A 260 20.84 -4.43 9.12
CA LEU A 260 21.23 -3.41 10.08
C LEU A 260 21.86 -4.06 11.33
N SER A 261 23.18 -3.96 11.47
CA SER A 261 23.88 -4.51 12.64
C SER A 261 23.75 -3.59 13.86
N GLU A 262 24.05 -4.15 15.06
CA GLU A 262 24.09 -3.38 16.31
C GLU A 262 25.12 -2.24 16.23
N GLU A 263 26.27 -2.48 15.62
CA GLU A 263 27.34 -1.51 15.45
C GLU A 263 26.87 -0.35 14.56
N MET A 264 26.19 -0.66 13.46
CA MET A 264 25.60 0.37 12.58
C MET A 264 24.56 1.21 13.34
N LEU A 265 23.66 0.57 14.07
CA LEU A 265 22.61 1.24 14.85
C LEU A 265 23.22 2.19 15.90
N LYS A 266 24.33 1.80 16.55
CA LYS A 266 25.05 2.66 17.51
C LYS A 266 25.58 3.95 16.89
N THR A 267 25.91 3.93 15.59
CA THR A 267 26.46 5.10 14.88
C THR A 267 25.41 6.08 14.33
N MET A 268 24.14 5.72 14.37
CA MET A 268 23.04 6.59 13.95
C MET A 268 22.92 7.83 14.87
N ALA A 269 22.25 8.85 14.41
CA ALA A 269 21.97 10.07 15.15
C ALA A 269 21.20 9.79 16.47
N LYS A 270 21.09 10.80 17.33
CA LYS A 270 20.27 10.74 18.54
C LYS A 270 18.79 10.55 18.15
N ASP A 271 18.06 9.76 18.97
CA ASP A 271 16.66 9.40 18.74
C ASP A 271 16.43 8.88 17.31
N PRO A 272 17.10 7.75 16.91
CA PRO A 272 17.01 7.25 15.55
C PRO A 272 15.64 6.63 15.28
N ILE A 273 15.18 6.77 14.03
CA ILE A 273 13.97 6.13 13.52
C ILE A 273 14.38 4.95 12.64
N VAL A 274 13.90 3.76 12.98
CA VAL A 274 14.24 2.52 12.28
C VAL A 274 12.96 1.83 11.80
N PHE A 275 12.78 1.76 10.50
CA PHE A 275 11.73 0.98 9.86
C PHE A 275 12.36 -0.25 9.24
N ALA A 276 12.28 -1.40 9.94
CA ALA A 276 12.87 -2.67 9.52
C ALA A 276 11.77 -3.55 8.93
N LEU A 277 11.55 -3.42 7.62
CA LEU A 277 10.34 -3.91 6.95
C LEU A 277 10.55 -5.18 6.12
N ALA A 278 11.75 -5.77 6.12
CA ALA A 278 12.00 -7.05 5.46
C ALA A 278 11.12 -8.18 6.05
N ASN A 279 10.66 -9.07 5.19
CA ASN A 279 9.83 -10.22 5.52
C ASN A 279 10.52 -11.54 5.09
N PRO A 280 10.40 -12.63 5.87
CA PRO A 280 9.68 -12.75 7.15
C PRO A 280 10.42 -12.17 8.36
N ASP A 281 11.73 -11.99 8.26
CA ASP A 281 12.55 -11.48 9.34
C ASP A 281 13.07 -10.08 9.03
N PRO A 282 12.97 -9.12 10.00
CA PRO A 282 13.36 -7.73 9.79
C PRO A 282 14.88 -7.56 9.70
N GLU A 283 15.35 -6.41 9.21
CA GLU A 283 16.76 -6.03 9.13
C GLU A 283 17.43 -5.97 10.50
N ILE A 284 16.68 -5.71 11.55
CA ILE A 284 17.08 -5.86 12.96
C ILE A 284 15.83 -6.15 13.79
N LEU A 285 15.95 -7.05 14.76
CA LEU A 285 14.85 -7.37 15.69
C LEU A 285 14.56 -6.19 16.61
N PRO A 286 13.28 -5.82 16.84
CA PRO A 286 12.91 -4.71 17.71
C PRO A 286 13.49 -4.80 19.15
N GLU A 287 13.54 -5.99 19.73
CA GLU A 287 14.09 -6.24 21.05
C GLU A 287 15.58 -5.91 21.10
N LEU A 288 16.30 -6.30 20.05
CA LEU A 288 17.73 -6.04 19.92
C LEU A 288 17.99 -4.54 19.73
N ALA A 289 17.20 -3.91 18.84
CA ALA A 289 17.33 -2.48 18.58
C ALA A 289 17.07 -1.64 19.84
N LYS A 290 16.01 -1.94 20.60
CA LYS A 290 15.70 -1.25 21.86
C LYS A 290 16.74 -1.49 22.95
N LYS A 291 17.36 -2.68 22.99
CA LYS A 291 18.46 -2.99 23.91
C LYS A 291 19.71 -2.16 23.61
N VAL A 292 20.03 -2.01 22.30
CA VAL A 292 21.23 -1.28 21.84
C VAL A 292 21.03 0.23 21.93
N ARG A 293 19.86 0.71 21.56
CA ARG A 293 19.46 2.13 21.52
C ARG A 293 18.08 2.29 22.16
N PRO A 294 18.00 2.53 23.49
CA PRO A 294 16.73 2.75 24.20
C PRO A 294 15.93 3.96 23.69
N ASP A 295 16.60 4.88 23.03
CA ASP A 295 16.00 6.07 22.42
C ASP A 295 15.35 5.81 21.04
N VAL A 296 15.55 4.62 20.42
CA VAL A 296 15.06 4.30 19.08
C VAL A 296 13.53 4.28 18.99
N ILE A 297 12.99 4.81 17.90
CA ILE A 297 11.63 4.51 17.44
C ILE A 297 11.75 3.44 16.36
N ILE A 298 11.20 2.24 16.61
CA ILE A 298 11.29 1.12 15.69
C ILE A 298 9.92 0.64 15.27
N ALA A 299 9.78 0.32 13.96
CA ALA A 299 8.62 -0.31 13.38
C ALA A 299 9.03 -1.46 12.46
N THR A 300 8.12 -2.42 12.26
CA THR A 300 8.32 -3.58 11.38
C THR A 300 7.09 -3.80 10.49
N GLY A 301 7.21 -4.66 9.46
CA GLY A 301 6.07 -5.11 8.67
C GLY A 301 5.20 -6.16 9.38
N ARG A 302 5.68 -6.76 10.46
CA ARG A 302 5.05 -7.90 11.16
C ARG A 302 3.92 -7.46 12.08
N SER A 303 2.84 -8.26 12.09
CA SER A 303 1.63 -8.00 12.90
C SER A 303 1.78 -8.30 14.39
N ASP A 304 2.83 -9.02 14.78
CA ASP A 304 3.12 -9.38 16.17
C ASP A 304 3.87 -8.28 16.95
N TYR A 305 4.21 -7.16 16.29
CA TYR A 305 4.81 -5.97 16.91
C TYR A 305 3.85 -4.79 17.01
N ASP A 306 4.11 -3.90 17.95
CA ASP A 306 3.22 -2.78 18.22
C ASP A 306 3.21 -1.73 17.10
N ASN A 307 4.36 -1.28 16.62
CA ASN A 307 4.47 -0.44 15.44
C ASN A 307 4.51 -1.32 14.18
N GLN A 308 3.34 -1.54 13.57
CA GLN A 308 3.22 -2.30 12.34
C GLN A 308 3.06 -1.37 11.13
N ILE A 309 4.06 -1.30 10.26
CA ILE A 309 3.97 -0.65 8.96
C ILE A 309 3.54 -1.72 7.94
N ASN A 310 2.26 -1.70 7.57
CA ASN A 310 1.67 -2.68 6.67
C ASN A 310 0.76 -2.00 5.66
N ASN A 311 0.86 -2.39 4.39
CA ASN A 311 0.15 -1.81 3.26
C ASN A 311 -1.39 -1.86 3.42
N VAL A 312 -1.92 -2.74 4.25
CA VAL A 312 -3.35 -2.84 4.56
C VAL A 312 -3.95 -1.54 5.14
N LEU A 313 -3.12 -0.69 5.74
CA LEU A 313 -3.53 0.63 6.19
C LEU A 313 -3.74 1.64 5.04
N GLY A 314 -3.32 1.32 3.82
CA GLY A 314 -3.34 2.22 2.67
C GLY A 314 -4.25 1.76 1.55
N PHE A 315 -3.84 0.71 0.82
CA PHE A 315 -4.43 0.36 -0.48
C PHE A 315 -5.95 0.21 -0.49
N PRO A 316 -6.60 -0.46 0.50
CA PRO A 316 -8.04 -0.67 0.41
C PRO A 316 -8.81 0.65 0.43
N TYR A 317 -8.38 1.55 1.28
CA TYR A 317 -9.02 2.83 1.50
C TYR A 317 -8.70 3.86 0.40
N ILE A 318 -7.49 3.79 -0.18
CA ILE A 318 -7.11 4.60 -1.34
C ILE A 318 -8.01 4.25 -2.53
N PHE A 319 -8.20 2.95 -2.80
CA PHE A 319 -9.12 2.51 -3.84
C PHE A 319 -10.58 2.86 -3.51
N ARG A 320 -11.02 2.75 -2.24
CA ARG A 320 -12.36 3.16 -1.82
C ARG A 320 -12.61 4.63 -2.15
N GLY A 321 -11.71 5.52 -1.75
CA GLY A 321 -11.82 6.95 -2.05
C GLY A 321 -11.80 7.23 -3.55
N ALA A 322 -10.88 6.60 -4.29
CA ALA A 322 -10.76 6.76 -5.73
C ALA A 322 -12.00 6.27 -6.51
N LEU A 323 -12.54 5.08 -6.13
CA LEU A 323 -13.73 4.51 -6.76
C LEU A 323 -14.97 5.36 -6.52
N ASP A 324 -15.18 5.84 -5.29
CA ASP A 324 -16.40 6.57 -4.92
C ASP A 324 -16.55 7.91 -5.64
N VAL A 325 -15.43 8.56 -5.95
CA VAL A 325 -15.44 9.78 -6.76
C VAL A 325 -15.14 9.53 -8.25
N ARG A 326 -15.00 8.25 -8.64
CA ARG A 326 -14.66 7.87 -10.02
C ARG A 326 -13.41 8.60 -10.50
N ALA A 327 -12.34 8.56 -9.70
CA ALA A 327 -11.07 9.16 -10.09
C ALA A 327 -10.49 8.43 -11.31
N ARG A 328 -9.89 9.18 -12.24
CA ARG A 328 -9.30 8.61 -13.47
C ARG A 328 -7.93 7.97 -13.26
N LYS A 329 -7.30 8.24 -12.12
CA LYS A 329 -5.98 7.72 -11.72
C LYS A 329 -5.78 7.88 -10.22
N ILE A 330 -4.73 7.28 -9.65
CA ILE A 330 -4.25 7.57 -8.29
C ILE A 330 -3.03 8.46 -8.40
N SER A 331 -3.21 9.75 -8.11
CA SER A 331 -2.17 10.78 -8.24
C SER A 331 -1.23 10.83 -7.03
N MET A 332 -0.13 11.60 -7.15
CA MET A 332 0.74 11.86 -6.03
C MET A 332 0.03 12.65 -4.92
N ALA A 333 -0.85 13.60 -5.25
CA ALA A 333 -1.61 14.35 -4.26
C ALA A 333 -2.54 13.44 -3.46
N MET A 334 -3.21 12.47 -4.09
CA MET A 334 -4.02 11.45 -3.41
C MET A 334 -3.18 10.59 -2.47
N LYS A 335 -1.97 10.18 -2.88
CA LYS A 335 -1.02 9.42 -2.04
C LYS A 335 -0.57 10.24 -0.82
N ILE A 336 -0.24 11.52 -1.01
CA ILE A 336 0.12 12.44 0.10
C ILE A 336 -1.08 12.72 1.01
N ALA A 337 -2.29 12.81 0.48
CA ALA A 337 -3.50 12.93 1.29
C ALA A 337 -3.70 11.71 2.20
N ALA A 338 -3.47 10.50 1.68
CA ALA A 338 -3.50 9.26 2.47
C ALA A 338 -2.41 9.27 3.58
N VAL A 339 -1.18 9.71 3.27
CA VAL A 339 -0.10 9.87 4.26
C VAL A 339 -0.54 10.78 5.40
N ARG A 340 -1.09 11.95 5.07
CA ARG A 340 -1.50 12.94 6.07
C ARG A 340 -2.66 12.44 6.92
N ALA A 341 -3.67 11.82 6.31
CA ALA A 341 -4.82 11.25 7.03
C ALA A 341 -4.41 10.15 8.01
N LEU A 342 -3.49 9.25 7.61
CA LEU A 342 -2.94 8.23 8.50
C LEU A 342 -2.11 8.82 9.64
N SER A 343 -1.28 9.82 9.34
CA SER A 343 -0.50 10.54 10.35
C SER A 343 -1.40 11.24 11.36
N GLU A 344 -2.43 11.94 10.90
CA GLU A 344 -3.41 12.61 11.75
C GLU A 344 -4.15 11.63 12.66
N LEU A 345 -4.74 10.58 12.07
CA LEU A 345 -5.45 9.56 12.84
C LEU A 345 -4.56 8.86 13.87
N GLY A 346 -3.27 8.61 13.52
CA GLY A 346 -2.31 7.99 14.43
C GLY A 346 -2.02 8.81 15.69
N ARG A 347 -2.20 10.13 15.64
CA ARG A 347 -2.01 11.05 16.79
C ARG A 347 -3.28 11.22 17.64
N LEU A 348 -4.42 10.84 17.12
CA LEU A 348 -5.68 10.91 17.88
C LEU A 348 -5.73 9.83 18.96
N GLU A 349 -6.53 10.07 19.99
CA GLU A 349 -6.81 9.04 20.98
C GLU A 349 -7.38 7.78 20.29
N VAL A 350 -6.82 6.61 20.65
CA VAL A 350 -7.28 5.33 20.12
C VAL A 350 -8.67 5.01 20.66
N SER A 351 -9.60 4.58 19.80
CA SER A 351 -10.96 4.26 20.22
C SER A 351 -11.01 3.11 21.22
N GLU A 352 -11.96 3.13 22.16
CA GLU A 352 -12.14 2.06 23.14
C GLU A 352 -12.43 0.71 22.46
N LYS A 353 -13.11 0.71 21.32
CA LYS A 353 -13.33 -0.48 20.49
C LYS A 353 -12.00 -1.08 20.02
N THR A 354 -11.09 -0.24 19.52
CA THR A 354 -9.75 -0.67 19.09
C THR A 354 -8.91 -1.16 20.27
N LYS A 355 -8.87 -0.43 21.38
CA LYS A 355 -8.16 -0.87 22.60
C LYS A 355 -8.63 -2.23 23.08
N LYS A 356 -9.96 -2.44 23.12
CA LYS A 356 -10.57 -3.72 23.50
C LYS A 356 -10.20 -4.85 22.56
N LEU A 357 -10.20 -4.59 21.24
CA LEU A 357 -9.85 -5.60 20.24
C LEU A 357 -8.41 -6.07 20.36
N TYR A 358 -7.48 -5.16 20.62
CA TYR A 358 -6.05 -5.50 20.79
C TYR A 358 -5.69 -5.92 22.22
N GLY A 359 -6.61 -5.80 23.19
CA GLY A 359 -6.37 -6.16 24.59
C GLY A 359 -5.27 -5.32 25.27
N LYS A 360 -5.04 -4.09 24.79
CA LYS A 360 -3.97 -3.18 25.21
C LYS A 360 -4.49 -1.75 25.35
N ASP A 361 -3.98 -1.00 26.34
CA ASP A 361 -4.16 0.45 26.44
C ASP A 361 -3.24 1.17 25.46
N LEU A 362 -3.65 1.20 24.19
CA LEU A 362 -2.90 1.79 23.10
C LEU A 362 -2.94 3.32 23.18
N LYS A 363 -1.76 3.96 23.11
CA LYS A 363 -1.60 5.42 23.12
C LYS A 363 -0.55 5.83 22.11
N TYR A 364 -0.75 6.99 21.48
CA TYR A 364 0.26 7.60 20.63
C TYR A 364 1.58 7.79 21.38
N GLY A 365 2.67 7.38 20.76
CA GLY A 365 4.01 7.41 21.37
C GLY A 365 5.00 6.55 20.58
N LYS A 366 6.22 6.35 21.11
CA LYS A 366 7.30 5.61 20.42
C LYS A 366 6.90 4.19 20.00
N ASP A 367 5.95 3.56 20.70
CA ASP A 367 5.47 2.21 20.42
C ASP A 367 4.17 2.19 19.59
N LEU A 368 3.60 3.36 19.29
CA LEU A 368 2.41 3.49 18.42
C LEU A 368 2.47 4.80 17.65
N ILE A 369 3.17 4.79 16.52
CA ILE A 369 3.32 5.96 15.63
C ILE A 369 2.31 5.97 14.47
N ILE A 370 1.52 4.90 14.30
CA ILE A 370 0.60 4.73 13.19
C ILE A 370 -0.65 4.00 13.68
N PRO A 371 -1.84 4.23 13.07
CA PRO A 371 -3.05 3.51 13.46
C PRO A 371 -2.90 1.99 13.36
N LYS A 372 -3.65 1.25 14.15
CA LYS A 372 -3.74 -0.20 14.01
C LYS A 372 -4.63 -0.57 12.81
N PRO A 373 -4.34 -1.67 12.09
CA PRO A 373 -5.12 -2.11 10.93
C PRO A 373 -6.64 -2.27 11.19
N PHE A 374 -7.03 -2.67 12.39
CA PHE A 374 -8.43 -2.82 12.77
C PHE A 374 -9.01 -1.59 13.50
N ASP A 375 -8.38 -0.43 13.40
CA ASP A 375 -9.03 0.82 13.80
C ASP A 375 -10.10 1.17 12.76
N ASP A 376 -11.37 1.10 13.16
CA ASP A 376 -12.54 1.26 12.30
C ASP A 376 -12.66 2.66 11.65
N ARG A 377 -11.91 3.63 12.16
CA ARG A 377 -11.86 5.00 11.63
C ARG A 377 -10.97 5.13 10.39
N VAL A 378 -10.01 4.21 10.15
CA VAL A 378 -9.04 4.33 9.05
C VAL A 378 -9.76 4.50 7.71
N LYS A 379 -10.85 3.73 7.48
CA LYS A 379 -11.66 3.81 6.27
C LYS A 379 -12.16 5.23 6.02
N ALA A 380 -12.77 5.85 7.03
CA ALA A 380 -13.33 7.19 6.89
C ALA A 380 -12.24 8.24 6.64
N TYR A 381 -11.16 8.23 7.43
CA TYR A 381 -10.08 9.22 7.33
C TYR A 381 -9.36 9.12 5.98
N VAL A 382 -8.87 7.94 5.62
CA VAL A 382 -8.05 7.78 4.40
C VAL A 382 -8.87 7.93 3.14
N SER A 383 -10.05 7.28 3.07
CA SER A 383 -10.87 7.34 1.84
C SER A 383 -11.39 8.74 1.57
N THR A 384 -11.77 9.49 2.62
CA THR A 384 -12.24 10.87 2.45
C THR A 384 -11.12 11.80 1.98
N ALA A 385 -9.94 11.71 2.58
CA ALA A 385 -8.80 12.52 2.17
C ALA A 385 -8.38 12.24 0.71
N VAL A 386 -8.39 10.97 0.31
CA VAL A 386 -8.07 10.55 -1.06
C VAL A 386 -9.13 11.03 -2.05
N ALA A 387 -10.42 10.87 -1.73
CA ALA A 387 -11.53 11.34 -2.57
C ALA A 387 -11.47 12.87 -2.76
N LYS A 388 -11.30 13.61 -1.66
CA LYS A 388 -11.13 15.06 -1.70
C LYS A 388 -9.97 15.49 -2.58
N ALA A 389 -8.80 14.88 -2.43
CA ALA A 389 -7.63 15.20 -3.24
C ALA A 389 -7.90 14.97 -4.74
N ALA A 390 -8.61 13.91 -5.10
CA ALA A 390 -8.98 13.64 -6.49
C ALA A 390 -9.95 14.72 -7.04
N VAL A 391 -10.88 15.20 -6.22
CA VAL A 391 -11.80 16.27 -6.59
C VAL A 391 -11.05 17.59 -6.74
N ASP A 392 -10.21 17.95 -5.79
CA ASP A 392 -9.42 19.19 -5.80
C ASP A 392 -8.47 19.27 -7.01
N GLU A 393 -7.93 18.13 -7.47
CA GLU A 393 -7.11 18.05 -8.70
C GLU A 393 -7.93 18.01 -10.00
N GLY A 394 -9.26 17.92 -9.93
CA GLY A 394 -10.13 17.83 -11.12
C GLY A 394 -10.02 16.50 -11.88
N ILE A 395 -9.52 15.43 -11.23
CA ILE A 395 -9.41 14.08 -11.82
C ILE A 395 -10.60 13.19 -11.45
N ALA A 396 -11.45 13.60 -10.52
CA ALA A 396 -12.71 12.97 -10.18
C ALA A 396 -13.79 13.25 -11.22
N LEU A 397 -14.64 12.26 -11.49
CA LEU A 397 -15.80 12.43 -12.38
C LEU A 397 -17.08 12.82 -11.63
N VAL A 398 -17.16 12.53 -10.33
CA VAL A 398 -18.22 12.99 -9.44
C VAL A 398 -17.99 14.47 -9.17
N LYS A 399 -19.00 15.32 -9.49
CA LYS A 399 -18.90 16.79 -9.38
C LYS A 399 -19.38 17.32 -8.03
N ASP A 400 -20.43 16.72 -7.49
CA ASP A 400 -21.08 17.16 -6.25
C ASP A 400 -20.60 16.28 -5.09
N PHE A 401 -19.35 16.51 -4.64
CA PHE A 401 -18.75 15.77 -3.54
C PHE A 401 -18.92 16.53 -2.22
N ASP A 402 -19.76 16.01 -1.33
CA ASP A 402 -19.89 16.49 0.04
C ASP A 402 -18.92 15.68 0.94
N GLU A 403 -17.78 16.29 1.25
CA GLU A 403 -16.72 15.70 2.07
C GLU A 403 -17.23 15.24 3.44
N LYS A 404 -18.05 16.10 4.10
CA LYS A 404 -18.55 15.82 5.45
C LYS A 404 -19.54 14.67 5.46
N ALA A 405 -20.53 14.70 4.57
CA ALA A 405 -21.49 13.62 4.45
C ALA A 405 -20.83 12.30 4.07
N TYR A 406 -19.81 12.34 3.21
CA TYR A 406 -19.03 11.17 2.81
C TYR A 406 -18.26 10.59 4.01
N PHE A 407 -17.57 11.42 4.78
CA PHE A 407 -16.84 11.01 5.98
C PHE A 407 -17.78 10.36 7.01
N GLU A 408 -18.90 11.00 7.33
CA GLU A 408 -19.90 10.50 8.29
C GLU A 408 -20.49 9.16 7.83
N ARG A 409 -20.79 9.00 6.54
CA ARG A 409 -21.25 7.72 5.98
C ARG A 409 -20.23 6.61 6.21
N LEU A 410 -18.97 6.83 5.84
CA LEU A 410 -17.92 5.82 5.97
C LEU A 410 -17.63 5.45 7.42
N LEU A 411 -17.71 6.42 8.33
CA LEU A 411 -17.53 6.20 9.77
C LEU A 411 -18.64 5.30 10.33
N ASN A 412 -19.88 5.50 9.89
CA ASN A 412 -21.03 4.70 10.33
C ASN A 412 -21.07 3.29 9.71
N GLU A 413 -20.56 3.12 8.50
CA GLU A 413 -20.41 1.80 7.87
C GLU A 413 -19.35 0.91 8.56
N GLY A 414 -18.45 1.46 9.34
CA GLY A 414 -17.41 0.75 10.10
C GLY A 414 -17.91 0.16 11.44
N ASN A 415 -19.12 0.49 11.83
CA ASN A 415 -19.79 0.00 13.03
C ASN A 415 -20.77 -1.13 12.66
#